data_c51ff92a57623ef64fb7d3feeb782dfa
#
_entry.id   c51ff92a57623ef64fb7d3feeb782dfa
#
_cell.length_a   1.000
_cell.length_b   1.000
_cell.length_c   1.000
_cell.angle_alpha   90.00
_cell.angle_beta   90.00
_cell.angle_gamma   90.00
#
_symmetry.space_group_name_H-M   'P 1'
#
loop_
_entity.id
_entity.type
_entity.pdbx_description
1 polymer ?
#
loop_
_entity_poly.entity_id
_entity_poly.type
_entity_poly.pdbx_seq_one_letter_code
_entity_poly.pdbx_strand_id
1 'polypeptide(L)'
;MSNRLISIVTPCYNEELNVRELYLRMRAVMQELPEYRYEHIFIDNASHDATPSILRELAAADSNVKVIFNARNFGHLRSPMYAFLQAKGDAVGILLADLQDPPELFREMIKEWEKGTPIVAAIKNASDESGFMYAVRTAYYRLVAKLTDVNVLTHYTGFGLYDKTVVDILREKFTDPYPYFRGMIAELGLPHAEVEYKQSRRMRGVTKNNFYTLYDLAMLGITNLSKVPLRLVIFCGFVSAMISMLMGMFYFIYKLVHWNSFSLGVAPLVLGLFFLGSVQLLALGIIGEYVGSIHTLVQKRPLVIEKERINF
;
A
#
# COMPACT_ATOMS: atom_id res chain seq x y z
N MET A 1 -28.32 4.14 -24.72
CA MET A 1 -27.29 3.18 -24.31
C MET A 1 -26.12 3.95 -23.73
N SER A 2 -25.72 3.66 -22.53
CA SER A 2 -24.59 4.31 -21.86
C SER A 2 -23.31 3.96 -22.64
N ASN A 3 -22.66 4.94 -23.30
CA ASN A 3 -21.40 4.72 -24.02
C ASN A 3 -20.20 4.84 -23.05
N ARG A 4 -20.40 4.42 -21.78
CA ARG A 4 -19.37 4.51 -20.75
C ARG A 4 -18.26 3.47 -20.97
N LEU A 5 -17.04 3.87 -20.66
CA LEU A 5 -15.86 3.04 -20.79
C LEU A 5 -15.45 2.55 -19.39
N ILE A 6 -15.26 1.24 -19.26
CA ILE A 6 -14.67 0.62 -18.07
C ILE A 6 -13.22 0.24 -18.38
N SER A 7 -12.28 0.75 -17.60
CA SER A 7 -10.87 0.35 -17.66
C SER A 7 -10.55 -0.66 -16.57
N ILE A 8 -9.97 -1.79 -16.91
CA ILE A 8 -9.47 -2.77 -15.96
C ILE A 8 -7.95 -2.76 -16.01
N VAL A 9 -7.31 -2.58 -14.88
CA VAL A 9 -5.85 -2.50 -14.76
C VAL A 9 -5.32 -3.74 -14.07
N THR A 10 -4.42 -4.45 -14.73
CA THR A 10 -3.81 -5.68 -14.22
C THR A 10 -2.29 -5.58 -14.22
N PRO A 11 -1.65 -5.43 -13.06
CA PRO A 11 -0.20 -5.52 -12.95
C PRO A 11 0.27 -6.97 -13.03
N CYS A 12 1.33 -7.19 -13.82
CA CYS A 12 1.92 -8.51 -14.06
C CYS A 12 3.42 -8.52 -13.71
N TYR A 13 3.87 -9.59 -13.08
CA TYR A 13 5.31 -9.89 -12.93
C TYR A 13 5.53 -11.39 -12.79
N ASN A 14 5.96 -12.05 -13.88
CA ASN A 14 6.10 -13.51 -14.00
C ASN A 14 4.78 -14.23 -13.67
N GLU A 15 3.77 -13.96 -14.49
CA GLU A 15 2.40 -14.51 -14.36
C GLU A 15 1.98 -15.28 -15.63
N GLU A 16 2.93 -15.93 -16.33
CA GLU A 16 2.69 -16.68 -17.58
C GLU A 16 1.58 -17.73 -17.45
N LEU A 17 1.43 -18.32 -16.26
CA LEU A 17 0.43 -19.36 -15.98
C LEU A 17 -0.98 -18.80 -15.74
N ASN A 18 -1.11 -17.50 -15.47
CA ASN A 18 -2.37 -16.91 -15.02
C ASN A 18 -2.94 -15.88 -16.00
N VAL A 19 -2.08 -15.12 -16.69
CA VAL A 19 -2.50 -13.93 -17.45
C VAL A 19 -3.52 -14.24 -18.56
N ARG A 20 -3.38 -15.37 -19.27
CA ARG A 20 -4.32 -15.76 -20.32
C ARG A 20 -5.69 -16.15 -19.75
N GLU A 21 -5.72 -16.90 -18.67
CA GLU A 21 -6.95 -17.30 -17.99
C GLU A 21 -7.67 -16.06 -17.43
N LEU A 22 -6.94 -15.15 -16.79
CA LEU A 22 -7.49 -13.90 -16.28
C LEU A 22 -8.14 -13.06 -17.39
N TYR A 23 -7.44 -12.88 -18.52
CA TYR A 23 -7.97 -12.20 -19.68
C TYR A 23 -9.29 -12.81 -20.16
N LEU A 24 -9.34 -14.14 -20.32
CA LEU A 24 -10.53 -14.83 -20.80
C LEU A 24 -11.71 -14.67 -19.85
N ARG A 25 -11.48 -14.80 -18.55
CA ARG A 25 -12.52 -14.60 -17.52
C ARG A 25 -13.02 -13.15 -17.50
N MET A 26 -12.12 -12.16 -17.53
CA MET A 26 -12.53 -10.77 -17.57
C MET A 26 -13.28 -10.40 -18.84
N ARG A 27 -12.83 -10.92 -20.00
CA ARG A 27 -13.53 -10.76 -21.27
C ARG A 27 -14.95 -11.34 -21.21
N ALA A 28 -15.13 -12.52 -20.61
CA ALA A 28 -16.45 -13.13 -20.44
C ALA A 28 -17.37 -12.26 -19.57
N VAL A 29 -16.84 -11.67 -18.47
CA VAL A 29 -17.60 -10.72 -17.64
C VAL A 29 -18.05 -9.51 -18.47
N MET A 30 -17.19 -8.92 -19.28
CA MET A 30 -17.55 -7.74 -20.10
C MET A 30 -18.47 -8.08 -21.26
N GLN A 31 -18.44 -9.29 -21.78
CA GLN A 31 -19.41 -9.76 -22.79
C GLN A 31 -20.85 -9.85 -22.25
N GLU A 32 -21.02 -10.05 -20.94
CA GLU A 32 -22.33 -10.03 -20.28
C GLU A 32 -22.84 -8.61 -19.98
N LEU A 33 -22.00 -7.58 -20.20
CA LEU A 33 -22.27 -6.17 -19.96
C LEU A 33 -22.12 -5.34 -21.27
N PRO A 34 -22.90 -5.65 -22.31
CA PRO A 34 -22.71 -5.08 -23.65
C PRO A 34 -23.03 -3.57 -23.75
N GLU A 35 -23.64 -2.99 -22.71
CA GLU A 35 -23.89 -1.56 -22.57
C GLU A 35 -22.63 -0.76 -22.29
N TYR A 36 -21.52 -1.40 -21.87
CA TYR A 36 -20.24 -0.78 -21.61
C TYR A 36 -19.21 -1.11 -22.69
N ARG A 37 -18.42 -0.14 -23.07
CA ARG A 37 -17.13 -0.39 -23.69
C ARG A 37 -16.13 -0.74 -22.61
N TYR A 38 -15.10 -1.50 -22.94
CA TYR A 38 -14.03 -1.76 -21.97
C TYR A 38 -12.65 -1.70 -22.61
N GLU A 39 -11.65 -1.45 -21.77
CA GLU A 39 -10.24 -1.65 -22.06
C GLU A 39 -9.60 -2.45 -20.91
N HIS A 40 -8.71 -3.36 -21.24
CA HIS A 40 -7.95 -4.13 -20.26
C HIS A 40 -6.48 -3.76 -20.36
N ILE A 41 -6.00 -2.97 -19.42
CA ILE A 41 -4.64 -2.44 -19.38
C ILE A 41 -3.78 -3.38 -18.54
N PHE A 42 -2.90 -4.10 -19.20
CA PHE A 42 -1.85 -4.88 -18.53
C PHE A 42 -0.59 -4.04 -18.40
N ILE A 43 0.04 -4.08 -17.23
CA ILE A 43 1.38 -3.51 -17.04
C ILE A 43 2.34 -4.61 -16.63
N ASP A 44 3.26 -4.93 -17.54
CA ASP A 44 4.33 -5.88 -17.29
C ASP A 44 5.52 -5.21 -16.61
N ASN A 45 5.83 -5.66 -15.42
CA ASN A 45 6.87 -5.07 -14.59
C ASN A 45 8.25 -5.69 -14.85
N ALA A 46 8.61 -5.84 -16.15
CA ALA A 46 9.81 -6.48 -16.66
C ALA A 46 9.90 -7.97 -16.27
N SER A 47 8.89 -8.75 -16.65
CA SER A 47 8.88 -10.21 -16.47
C SER A 47 10.00 -10.89 -17.25
N HIS A 48 10.46 -12.03 -16.72
CA HIS A 48 11.54 -12.85 -17.31
C HIS A 48 11.04 -14.20 -17.84
N ASP A 49 9.75 -14.50 -17.64
CA ASP A 49 9.05 -15.68 -18.16
C ASP A 49 8.31 -15.38 -19.47
N ALA A 50 7.36 -16.23 -19.88
CA ALA A 50 6.58 -16.03 -21.09
C ALA A 50 5.49 -14.95 -21.00
N THR A 51 5.31 -14.27 -19.85
CA THR A 51 4.29 -13.22 -19.67
C THR A 51 4.33 -12.16 -20.78
N PRO A 52 5.50 -11.55 -21.14
CA PRO A 52 5.55 -10.52 -22.18
C PRO A 52 5.10 -11.01 -23.57
N SER A 53 5.43 -12.26 -23.93
CA SER A 53 5.03 -12.84 -25.23
C SER A 53 3.52 -13.08 -25.27
N ILE A 54 2.93 -13.62 -24.20
CA ILE A 54 1.49 -13.86 -24.07
C ILE A 54 0.73 -12.52 -24.17
N LEU A 55 1.19 -11.47 -23.48
CA LEU A 55 0.55 -10.15 -23.52
C LEU A 55 0.57 -9.55 -24.94
N ARG A 56 1.67 -9.72 -25.70
CA ARG A 56 1.72 -9.28 -27.11
C ARG A 56 0.74 -10.03 -28.01
N GLU A 57 0.63 -11.34 -27.82
CA GLU A 57 -0.35 -12.15 -28.54
C GLU A 57 -1.79 -11.68 -28.25
N LEU A 58 -2.12 -11.44 -26.98
CA LEU A 58 -3.45 -10.97 -26.58
C LEU A 58 -3.74 -9.59 -27.18
N ALA A 59 -2.79 -8.65 -27.12
CA ALA A 59 -2.95 -7.31 -27.68
C ALA A 59 -3.06 -7.30 -29.22
N ALA A 60 -2.39 -8.23 -29.89
CA ALA A 60 -2.52 -8.40 -31.35
C ALA A 60 -3.89 -8.99 -31.76
N ALA A 61 -4.49 -9.83 -30.89
CA ALA A 61 -5.76 -10.49 -31.16
C ALA A 61 -6.99 -9.65 -30.72
N ASP A 62 -6.83 -8.72 -29.76
CA ASP A 62 -7.93 -7.92 -29.19
C ASP A 62 -7.45 -6.47 -28.95
N SER A 63 -8.00 -5.53 -29.69
CA SER A 63 -7.69 -4.09 -29.55
C SER A 63 -8.12 -3.47 -28.21
N ASN A 64 -9.01 -4.13 -27.47
CA ASN A 64 -9.34 -3.70 -26.10
C ASN A 64 -8.21 -4.00 -25.11
N VAL A 65 -7.30 -4.91 -25.45
CA VAL A 65 -6.12 -5.22 -24.62
C VAL A 65 -5.04 -4.19 -24.90
N LYS A 66 -4.67 -3.48 -23.86
CA LYS A 66 -3.58 -2.49 -23.86
C LYS A 66 -2.44 -2.98 -22.99
N VAL A 67 -1.21 -2.79 -23.43
CA VAL A 67 -0.06 -3.28 -22.69
C VAL A 67 0.99 -2.20 -22.51
N ILE A 68 1.48 -2.07 -21.28
CA ILE A 68 2.64 -1.26 -20.93
C ILE A 68 3.74 -2.20 -20.48
N PHE A 69 4.91 -2.15 -21.12
CA PHE A 69 6.10 -2.87 -20.69
C PHE A 69 7.06 -1.91 -20.01
N ASN A 70 7.40 -2.20 -18.76
CA ASN A 70 8.37 -1.42 -18.01
C ASN A 70 9.80 -1.75 -18.41
N ALA A 71 10.72 -0.77 -18.38
CA ALA A 71 12.14 -0.95 -18.66
C ALA A 71 12.86 -1.84 -17.63
N ARG A 72 12.37 -1.89 -16.40
CA ARG A 72 12.82 -2.74 -15.29
C ARG A 72 11.69 -2.99 -14.30
N ASN A 73 11.91 -3.86 -13.33
CA ASN A 73 10.98 -4.00 -12.21
C ASN A 73 11.01 -2.74 -11.30
N PHE A 74 9.89 -2.03 -11.21
CA PHE A 74 9.70 -0.83 -10.38
C PHE A 74 8.97 -1.13 -9.05
N GLY A 75 8.70 -2.42 -8.77
CA GLY A 75 8.02 -2.86 -7.56
C GLY A 75 6.50 -2.89 -7.69
N HIS A 76 5.88 -3.44 -6.64
CA HIS A 76 4.46 -3.75 -6.60
C HIS A 76 3.55 -2.55 -6.24
N LEU A 77 4.12 -1.39 -5.92
CA LEU A 77 3.37 -0.17 -5.62
C LEU A 77 3.37 0.81 -6.80
N ARG A 78 4.55 1.05 -7.38
CA ARG A 78 4.73 2.06 -8.43
C ARG A 78 4.14 1.63 -9.76
N SER A 79 4.39 0.39 -10.17
CA SER A 79 3.92 -0.16 -11.45
C SER A 79 2.39 -0.19 -11.54
N PRO A 80 1.64 -0.76 -10.58
CA PRO A 80 0.17 -0.72 -10.60
C PRO A 80 -0.41 0.68 -10.60
N MET A 81 0.12 1.56 -9.74
CA MET A 81 -0.33 2.95 -9.66
C MET A 81 -0.13 3.69 -10.99
N TYR A 82 1.01 3.49 -11.64
CA TYR A 82 1.25 4.09 -12.94
C TYR A 82 0.20 3.69 -13.95
N ALA A 83 -0.09 2.38 -14.11
CA ALA A 83 -1.09 1.89 -15.05
C ALA A 83 -2.50 2.41 -14.70
N PHE A 84 -2.83 2.46 -13.42
CA PHE A 84 -4.09 3.02 -12.93
C PHE A 84 -4.28 4.47 -13.38
N LEU A 85 -3.23 5.29 -13.28
CA LEU A 85 -3.26 6.67 -13.74
C LEU A 85 -3.26 6.83 -15.28
N GLN A 86 -2.93 5.78 -16.05
CA GLN A 86 -3.04 5.79 -17.53
C GLN A 86 -4.44 5.47 -18.04
N ALA A 87 -5.30 4.89 -17.20
CA ALA A 87 -6.65 4.50 -17.57
C ALA A 87 -7.52 5.71 -17.94
N LYS A 88 -8.38 5.54 -18.96
CA LYS A 88 -9.23 6.60 -19.51
C LYS A 88 -10.73 6.34 -19.29
N GLY A 89 -11.08 5.24 -18.64
CA GLY A 89 -12.46 4.84 -18.37
C GLY A 89 -13.23 5.80 -17.50
N ASP A 90 -14.55 5.75 -17.61
CA ASP A 90 -15.46 6.43 -16.70
C ASP A 90 -15.43 5.78 -15.31
N ALA A 91 -15.05 4.51 -15.25
CA ALA A 91 -14.65 3.80 -14.03
C ALA A 91 -13.40 2.96 -14.29
N VAL A 92 -12.54 2.82 -13.28
CA VAL A 92 -11.27 2.10 -13.36
C VAL A 92 -11.20 1.03 -12.27
N GLY A 93 -11.08 -0.21 -12.68
CA GLY A 93 -10.91 -1.36 -11.80
C GLY A 93 -9.45 -1.79 -11.68
N ILE A 94 -9.04 -2.22 -10.49
CA ILE A 94 -7.74 -2.87 -10.27
C ILE A 94 -7.99 -4.36 -10.05
N LEU A 95 -7.35 -5.22 -10.82
CA LEU A 95 -7.45 -6.68 -10.75
C LEU A 95 -6.06 -7.30 -10.78
N LEU A 96 -5.70 -8.06 -9.75
CA LEU A 96 -4.39 -8.71 -9.68
C LEU A 96 -4.31 -9.94 -10.60
N ALA A 97 -3.14 -10.20 -11.18
CA ALA A 97 -2.95 -11.28 -12.15
C ALA A 97 -2.95 -12.69 -11.55
N ASP A 98 -2.90 -12.85 -10.23
CA ASP A 98 -2.71 -14.14 -9.54
C ASP A 98 -3.99 -14.99 -9.37
N LEU A 99 -5.12 -14.53 -9.93
CA LEU A 99 -6.44 -15.19 -9.89
C LEU A 99 -6.99 -15.43 -8.46
N GLN A 100 -6.43 -14.76 -7.45
CA GLN A 100 -6.96 -14.84 -6.08
C GLN A 100 -8.24 -14.03 -5.92
N ASP A 101 -8.33 -12.93 -6.64
CA ASP A 101 -9.48 -12.03 -6.67
C ASP A 101 -10.33 -12.35 -7.90
N PRO A 102 -11.64 -12.66 -7.74
CA PRO A 102 -12.47 -13.15 -8.85
C PRO A 102 -12.88 -11.99 -9.80
N PRO A 103 -12.56 -12.07 -11.10
CA PRO A 103 -12.99 -11.07 -12.10
C PRO A 103 -14.51 -10.90 -12.16
N GLU A 104 -15.26 -11.94 -11.84
CA GLU A 104 -16.72 -11.97 -11.87
C GLU A 104 -17.36 -10.94 -10.92
N LEU A 105 -16.63 -10.52 -9.90
CA LEU A 105 -17.09 -9.53 -8.94
C LEU A 105 -17.31 -8.13 -9.56
N PHE A 106 -16.69 -7.86 -10.71
CA PHE A 106 -16.91 -6.60 -11.43
C PHE A 106 -18.35 -6.36 -11.83
N ARG A 107 -19.16 -7.43 -12.04
CA ARG A 107 -20.59 -7.28 -12.31
C ARG A 107 -21.31 -6.57 -11.15
N GLU A 108 -20.97 -6.94 -9.93
CA GLU A 108 -21.55 -6.37 -8.73
C GLU A 108 -20.99 -4.98 -8.44
N MET A 109 -19.68 -4.82 -8.60
CA MET A 109 -19.04 -3.51 -8.42
C MET A 109 -19.56 -2.45 -9.39
N ILE A 110 -19.80 -2.81 -10.67
CA ILE A 110 -20.35 -1.89 -11.66
C ILE A 110 -21.77 -1.48 -11.27
N LYS A 111 -22.60 -2.39 -10.78
CA LYS A 111 -23.95 -2.07 -10.28
C LYS A 111 -23.93 -1.11 -9.09
N GLU A 112 -22.98 -1.27 -8.16
CA GLU A 112 -22.83 -0.34 -7.04
C GLU A 112 -22.30 1.03 -7.50
N TRP A 113 -21.37 1.06 -8.46
CA TRP A 113 -20.90 2.31 -9.06
C TRP A 113 -22.01 3.07 -9.79
N GLU A 114 -22.91 2.38 -10.50
CA GLU A 114 -24.06 2.98 -11.19
C GLU A 114 -25.02 3.71 -10.24
N LYS A 115 -25.04 3.33 -8.97
CA LYS A 115 -25.81 4.04 -7.92
C LYS A 115 -25.19 5.39 -7.53
N GLY A 116 -24.06 5.76 -8.14
CA GLY A 116 -23.34 7.01 -7.90
C GLY A 116 -22.28 6.92 -6.80
N THR A 117 -21.88 5.71 -6.39
CA THR A 117 -20.83 5.52 -5.39
C THR A 117 -19.46 5.61 -6.07
N PRO A 118 -18.59 6.58 -5.73
CA PRO A 118 -17.33 6.82 -6.43
C PRO A 118 -16.25 5.76 -6.16
N ILE A 119 -16.32 5.04 -5.05
CA ILE A 119 -15.38 4.00 -4.66
C ILE A 119 -16.16 2.74 -4.32
N VAL A 120 -15.94 1.64 -5.04
CA VAL A 120 -16.48 0.32 -4.71
C VAL A 120 -15.32 -0.58 -4.33
N ALA A 121 -15.16 -0.83 -3.04
CA ALA A 121 -14.06 -1.60 -2.48
C ALA A 121 -14.45 -3.06 -2.30
N ALA A 122 -13.64 -3.99 -2.80
CA ALA A 122 -13.79 -5.40 -2.50
C ALA A 122 -13.13 -5.74 -1.17
N ILE A 123 -13.93 -6.23 -0.22
CA ILE A 123 -13.51 -6.57 1.14
C ILE A 123 -13.45 -8.08 1.31
N LYS A 124 -12.32 -8.57 1.81
CA LYS A 124 -12.16 -9.99 2.12
C LYS A 124 -12.87 -10.34 3.42
N ASN A 125 -13.95 -11.10 3.34
CA ASN A 125 -14.66 -11.60 4.52
C ASN A 125 -14.07 -12.90 5.09
N ALA A 126 -13.33 -13.66 4.29
CA ALA A 126 -12.59 -14.84 4.71
C ALA A 126 -11.30 -15.01 3.90
N SER A 127 -10.23 -15.42 4.53
CA SER A 127 -9.02 -15.90 3.86
C SER A 127 -8.60 -17.22 4.50
N ASP A 128 -8.14 -18.16 3.65
CA ASP A 128 -7.62 -19.47 4.10
C ASP A 128 -6.21 -19.34 4.73
N GLU A 129 -5.91 -18.21 5.40
CA GLU A 129 -4.64 -18.00 6.09
C GLU A 129 -4.60 -18.69 7.46
N SER A 130 -3.38 -18.93 7.96
CA SER A 130 -3.23 -19.43 9.33
C SER A 130 -3.78 -18.42 10.34
N GLY A 131 -4.47 -18.90 11.40
CA GLY A 131 -5.06 -18.06 12.43
C GLY A 131 -4.06 -17.08 13.09
N PHE A 132 -2.78 -17.47 13.17
CA PHE A 132 -1.71 -16.62 13.68
C PHE A 132 -1.45 -15.39 12.78
N MET A 133 -1.32 -15.59 11.45
CA MET A 133 -1.11 -14.48 10.51
C MET A 133 -2.32 -13.56 10.43
N TYR A 134 -3.53 -14.12 10.54
CA TYR A 134 -4.75 -13.32 10.64
C TYR A 134 -4.74 -12.42 11.90
N ALA A 135 -4.34 -12.97 13.07
CA ALA A 135 -4.25 -12.22 14.32
C ALA A 135 -3.20 -11.09 14.24
N VAL A 136 -2.01 -11.36 13.69
CA VAL A 136 -0.94 -10.36 13.49
C VAL A 136 -1.41 -9.24 12.57
N ARG A 137 -2.05 -9.59 11.45
CA ARG A 137 -2.59 -8.61 10.50
C ARG A 137 -3.71 -7.75 11.13
N THR A 138 -4.61 -8.37 11.88
CA THR A 138 -5.69 -7.67 12.58
C THR A 138 -5.12 -6.72 13.65
N ALA A 139 -4.11 -7.16 14.39
CA ALA A 139 -3.41 -6.30 15.37
C ALA A 139 -2.74 -5.10 14.68
N TYR A 140 -2.08 -5.32 13.53
CA TYR A 140 -1.51 -4.24 12.72
C TYR A 140 -2.57 -3.24 12.25
N TYR A 141 -3.69 -3.68 11.67
CA TYR A 141 -4.76 -2.76 11.25
C TYR A 141 -5.37 -1.99 12.42
N ARG A 142 -5.55 -2.63 13.59
CA ARG A 142 -6.02 -1.94 14.80
C ARG A 142 -5.01 -0.89 15.28
N LEU A 143 -3.72 -1.21 15.20
CA LEU A 143 -2.65 -0.26 15.55
C LEU A 143 -2.66 0.93 14.59
N VAL A 144 -2.68 0.69 13.27
CA VAL A 144 -2.74 1.76 12.27
C VAL A 144 -4.00 2.61 12.46
N ALA A 145 -5.17 2.00 12.63
CA ALA A 145 -6.43 2.72 12.87
C ALA A 145 -6.39 3.60 14.13
N LYS A 146 -5.66 3.20 15.18
CA LYS A 146 -5.46 4.03 16.39
C LYS A 146 -4.42 5.13 16.20
N LEU A 147 -3.48 4.93 15.29
CA LEU A 147 -2.37 5.86 15.04
C LEU A 147 -2.69 6.88 13.94
N THR A 148 -3.77 6.69 13.17
CA THR A 148 -4.14 7.53 12.04
C THR A 148 -5.47 8.22 12.30
N ASP A 149 -5.61 9.44 11.79
CA ASP A 149 -6.88 10.17 11.79
C ASP A 149 -7.77 9.79 10.58
N VAL A 150 -7.34 8.80 9.79
CA VAL A 150 -7.99 8.40 8.53
C VAL A 150 -8.60 7.00 8.70
N ASN A 151 -9.85 6.85 8.30
CA ASN A 151 -10.55 5.56 8.30
C ASN A 151 -10.01 4.66 7.17
N VAL A 152 -9.00 3.85 7.49
CA VAL A 152 -8.45 2.87 6.56
C VAL A 152 -9.38 1.67 6.48
N LEU A 153 -9.83 1.32 5.27
CA LEU A 153 -10.67 0.14 5.04
C LEU A 153 -9.93 -1.13 5.49
N THR A 154 -10.52 -1.85 6.43
CA THR A 154 -9.96 -3.11 6.93
C THR A 154 -10.16 -4.22 5.91
N HIS A 155 -9.18 -5.13 5.80
CA HIS A 155 -9.21 -6.27 4.85
C HIS A 155 -9.30 -5.89 3.35
N TYR A 156 -9.08 -4.63 3.02
CA TYR A 156 -9.03 -4.10 1.69
C TYR A 156 -7.61 -4.20 1.09
N THR A 157 -7.51 -4.68 -0.16
CA THR A 157 -6.21 -4.90 -0.83
C THR A 157 -5.91 -3.92 -1.97
N GLY A 158 -6.88 -3.08 -2.32
CA GLY A 158 -6.84 -2.25 -3.52
C GLY A 158 -7.66 -2.84 -4.67
N PHE A 159 -8.15 -4.08 -4.56
CA PHE A 159 -9.11 -4.63 -5.48
C PHE A 159 -10.45 -3.90 -5.35
N GLY A 160 -10.94 -3.33 -6.45
CA GLY A 160 -12.14 -2.49 -6.44
C GLY A 160 -12.34 -1.76 -7.76
N LEU A 161 -13.42 -0.99 -7.81
CA LEU A 161 -13.78 -0.13 -8.95
C LEU A 161 -13.86 1.33 -8.47
N TYR A 162 -13.25 2.23 -9.21
CA TYR A 162 -13.10 3.64 -8.85
C TYR A 162 -13.63 4.52 -9.97
N ASP A 163 -14.51 5.43 -9.63
CA ASP A 163 -15.00 6.44 -10.57
C ASP A 163 -13.86 7.29 -11.14
N LYS A 164 -14.04 7.79 -12.33
CA LYS A 164 -13.09 8.68 -13.00
C LYS A 164 -12.70 9.88 -12.13
N THR A 165 -13.63 10.43 -11.36
CA THR A 165 -13.36 11.55 -10.46
C THR A 165 -12.31 11.20 -9.40
N VAL A 166 -12.31 9.96 -8.88
CA VAL A 166 -11.29 9.45 -7.95
C VAL A 166 -9.93 9.38 -8.64
N VAL A 167 -9.91 8.83 -9.88
CA VAL A 167 -8.67 8.70 -10.66
C VAL A 167 -8.08 10.07 -11.00
N ASP A 168 -8.92 11.02 -11.39
CA ASP A 168 -8.49 12.38 -11.75
C ASP A 168 -7.93 13.12 -10.52
N ILE A 169 -8.56 13.00 -9.34
CA ILE A 169 -8.01 13.55 -8.09
C ILE A 169 -6.65 12.94 -7.79
N LEU A 170 -6.51 11.61 -7.87
CA LEU A 170 -5.23 10.95 -7.63
C LEU A 170 -4.16 11.36 -8.63
N ARG A 171 -4.53 11.55 -9.91
CA ARG A 171 -3.62 11.98 -10.97
C ARG A 171 -3.13 13.42 -10.78
N GLU A 172 -4.01 14.33 -10.36
CA GLU A 172 -3.72 15.75 -10.26
C GLU A 172 -3.12 16.18 -8.93
N LYS A 173 -3.54 15.54 -7.83
CA LYS A 173 -3.23 16.01 -6.48
C LYS A 173 -2.18 15.16 -5.76
N PHE A 174 -2.02 13.88 -6.15
CA PHE A 174 -1.08 12.98 -5.48
C PHE A 174 0.16 12.75 -6.36
N THR A 175 1.30 13.20 -5.87
CA THR A 175 2.58 13.13 -6.61
C THR A 175 3.59 12.21 -5.94
N ASP A 176 3.11 11.27 -5.12
CA ASP A 176 3.96 10.38 -4.34
C ASP A 176 4.78 9.46 -5.26
N PRO A 177 6.11 9.49 -5.19
CA PRO A 177 6.94 8.58 -5.96
C PRO A 177 6.91 7.14 -5.44
N TYR A 178 6.33 6.92 -4.25
CA TYR A 178 6.15 5.61 -3.62
C TYR A 178 4.72 5.50 -3.04
N PRO A 179 3.72 5.36 -3.91
CA PRO A 179 2.31 5.53 -3.54
C PRO A 179 1.80 4.39 -2.65
N TYR A 180 1.25 4.73 -1.50
CA TYR A 180 0.49 3.81 -0.66
C TYR A 180 -0.99 3.88 -1.02
N PHE A 181 -1.38 3.19 -2.08
CA PHE A 181 -2.69 3.31 -2.72
C PHE A 181 -3.87 3.23 -1.73
N ARG A 182 -3.84 2.26 -0.79
CA ARG A 182 -4.91 2.10 0.22
C ARG A 182 -5.04 3.31 1.15
N GLY A 183 -3.93 3.91 1.50
CA GLY A 183 -3.90 5.13 2.30
C GLY A 183 -4.43 6.33 1.51
N MET A 184 -4.01 6.46 0.25
CA MET A 184 -4.48 7.53 -0.64
C MET A 184 -6.01 7.46 -0.81
N ILE A 185 -6.58 6.29 -1.03
CA ILE A 185 -8.04 6.10 -1.12
C ILE A 185 -8.74 6.50 0.19
N ALA A 186 -8.17 6.14 1.32
CA ALA A 186 -8.73 6.50 2.63
C ALA A 186 -8.66 8.02 2.90
N GLU A 187 -7.57 8.69 2.48
CA GLU A 187 -7.39 10.14 2.61
C GLU A 187 -8.37 10.97 1.79
N LEU A 188 -8.90 10.42 0.68
CA LEU A 188 -9.91 11.11 -0.12
C LEU A 188 -11.18 11.40 0.67
N GLY A 189 -11.53 10.57 1.68
CA GLY A 189 -12.74 10.74 2.49
C GLY A 189 -14.04 10.67 1.69
N LEU A 190 -14.00 10.11 0.47
CA LEU A 190 -15.16 9.99 -0.40
C LEU A 190 -16.07 8.83 0.04
N PRO A 191 -17.38 8.90 -0.26
CA PRO A 191 -18.29 7.79 -0.03
C PRO A 191 -17.81 6.53 -0.73
N HIS A 192 -17.99 5.38 -0.07
CA HIS A 192 -17.62 4.08 -0.63
C HIS A 192 -18.71 3.05 -0.37
N ALA A 193 -18.79 2.06 -1.24
CA ALA A 193 -19.54 0.83 -1.04
C ALA A 193 -18.57 -0.34 -0.87
N GLU A 194 -18.97 -1.32 -0.06
CA GLU A 194 -18.20 -2.52 0.18
C GLU A 194 -18.88 -3.72 -0.49
N VAL A 195 -18.10 -4.49 -1.26
CA VAL A 195 -18.54 -5.75 -1.85
C VAL A 195 -17.70 -6.86 -1.22
N GLU A 196 -18.35 -7.72 -0.44
CA GLU A 196 -17.66 -8.79 0.25
C GLU A 196 -17.37 -9.98 -0.66
N TYR A 197 -16.20 -10.57 -0.53
CA TYR A 197 -15.85 -11.78 -1.26
C TYR A 197 -14.93 -12.70 -0.46
N LYS A 198 -14.97 -13.99 -0.83
CA LYS A 198 -14.02 -14.98 -0.33
C LYS A 198 -12.83 -15.04 -1.26
N GLN A 199 -11.64 -14.73 -0.75
CA GLN A 199 -10.42 -14.86 -1.55
C GLN A 199 -10.08 -16.33 -1.77
N SER A 200 -9.86 -16.69 -3.03
CA SER A 200 -9.38 -18.02 -3.41
C SER A 200 -7.91 -18.22 -3.02
N ARG A 201 -7.52 -19.47 -2.74
CA ARG A 201 -6.10 -19.79 -2.63
C ARG A 201 -5.41 -19.55 -3.96
N ARG A 202 -4.17 -19.06 -3.91
CA ARG A 202 -3.35 -18.96 -5.09
C ARG A 202 -3.17 -20.35 -5.70
N MET A 203 -3.69 -20.53 -6.91
CA MET A 203 -3.68 -21.84 -7.59
C MET A 203 -2.32 -22.14 -8.23
N ARG A 204 -1.60 -21.09 -8.69
CA ARG A 204 -0.34 -21.19 -9.44
C ARG A 204 0.61 -20.06 -9.05
N GLY A 205 1.91 -20.32 -9.13
CA GLY A 205 2.96 -19.36 -8.80
C GLY A 205 3.34 -19.33 -7.31
N VAL A 206 4.43 -18.64 -6.99
CA VAL A 206 4.99 -18.52 -5.63
C VAL A 206 4.81 -17.09 -5.13
N THR A 207 4.40 -16.94 -3.87
CA THR A 207 4.37 -15.60 -3.26
C THR A 207 5.78 -15.03 -3.18
N LYS A 208 5.93 -13.77 -3.62
CA LYS A 208 7.23 -13.06 -3.62
C LYS A 208 7.40 -12.14 -2.39
N ASN A 209 6.39 -12.11 -1.51
CA ASN A 209 6.46 -11.34 -0.28
C ASN A 209 7.36 -12.06 0.72
N ASN A 210 8.44 -11.40 1.11
CA ASN A 210 9.31 -11.80 2.20
C ASN A 210 9.09 -10.86 3.42
N PHE A 211 9.75 -11.18 4.55
CA PHE A 211 9.62 -10.40 5.78
C PHE A 211 9.98 -8.92 5.57
N TYR A 212 11.04 -8.61 4.79
CA TYR A 212 11.45 -7.24 4.51
C TYR A 212 10.39 -6.47 3.73
N THR A 213 9.79 -7.10 2.70
CA THR A 213 8.72 -6.46 1.92
C THR A 213 7.49 -6.14 2.77
N LEU A 214 7.15 -7.04 3.71
CA LEU A 214 6.04 -6.83 4.64
C LEU A 214 6.36 -5.73 5.66
N TYR A 215 7.60 -5.69 6.17
CA TYR A 215 8.09 -4.64 7.05
C TYR A 215 8.06 -3.29 6.36
N ASP A 216 8.64 -3.17 5.16
CA ASP A 216 8.66 -1.93 4.38
C ASP A 216 7.24 -1.41 4.10
N LEU A 217 6.32 -2.32 3.74
CA LEU A 217 4.91 -1.95 3.51
C LEU A 217 4.23 -1.47 4.81
N ALA A 218 4.54 -2.11 5.94
CA ALA A 218 4.00 -1.74 7.24
C ALA A 218 4.53 -0.36 7.68
N MET A 219 5.84 -0.13 7.54
CA MET A 219 6.46 1.16 7.86
C MET A 219 5.97 2.26 6.93
N LEU A 220 5.84 1.98 5.63
CA LEU A 220 5.26 2.93 4.67
C LEU A 220 3.84 3.36 5.08
N GLY A 221 2.99 2.41 5.49
CA GLY A 221 1.64 2.71 5.98
C GLY A 221 1.66 3.58 7.24
N ILE A 222 2.55 3.29 8.20
CA ILE A 222 2.65 4.05 9.45
C ILE A 222 3.22 5.45 9.19
N THR A 223 4.31 5.58 8.45
CA THR A 223 5.00 6.87 8.23
C THR A 223 4.20 7.82 7.35
N ASN A 224 3.47 7.31 6.35
CA ASN A 224 2.64 8.14 5.48
C ASN A 224 1.35 8.61 6.17
N LEU A 225 0.73 7.76 7.00
CA LEU A 225 -0.58 8.06 7.58
C LEU A 225 -0.54 8.58 9.01
N SER A 226 0.62 8.54 9.69
CA SER A 226 0.68 8.87 11.11
C SER A 226 1.95 9.60 11.53
N LYS A 227 1.78 10.66 12.33
CA LYS A 227 2.85 11.35 13.05
C LYS A 227 2.96 10.89 14.50
N VAL A 228 2.12 9.94 14.93
CA VAL A 228 2.06 9.51 16.34
C VAL A 228 3.36 8.87 16.82
N PRO A 229 4.04 7.98 16.05
CA PRO A 229 5.33 7.44 16.50
C PRO A 229 6.37 8.53 16.78
N LEU A 230 6.42 9.57 15.95
CA LEU A 230 7.33 10.71 16.14
C LEU A 230 6.96 11.51 17.39
N ARG A 231 5.66 11.74 17.62
CA ARG A 231 5.16 12.41 18.84
C ARG A 231 5.46 11.62 20.10
N LEU A 232 5.37 10.28 20.06
CA LEU A 232 5.73 9.42 21.18
C LEU A 232 7.22 9.54 21.52
N VAL A 233 8.10 9.59 20.51
CA VAL A 233 9.55 9.82 20.73
C VAL A 233 9.79 11.15 21.42
N ILE A 234 9.13 12.22 20.95
CA ILE A 234 9.24 13.56 21.55
C ILE A 234 8.77 13.54 23.01
N PHE A 235 7.60 12.91 23.28
CA PHE A 235 7.05 12.81 24.62
C PHE A 235 7.95 11.99 25.57
N CYS A 236 8.42 10.83 25.12
CA CYS A 236 9.36 10.00 25.91
C CYS A 236 10.68 10.73 26.16
N GLY A 237 11.20 11.46 25.18
CA GLY A 237 12.39 12.29 25.32
C GLY A 237 12.20 13.40 26.37
N PHE A 238 11.06 14.08 26.30
CA PHE A 238 10.73 15.13 27.29
C PHE A 238 10.61 14.58 28.72
N VAL A 239 9.89 13.46 28.89
CA VAL A 239 9.74 12.79 30.18
C VAL A 239 11.11 12.34 30.74
N SER A 240 11.92 11.70 29.89
CA SER A 240 13.27 11.25 30.26
C SER A 240 14.18 12.43 30.66
N ALA A 241 14.12 13.53 29.91
CA ALA A 241 14.87 14.75 30.21
C ALA A 241 14.44 15.36 31.56
N MET A 242 13.13 15.42 31.81
CA MET A 242 12.58 15.93 33.07
C MET A 242 13.02 15.07 34.27
N ILE A 243 12.94 13.73 34.16
CA ILE A 243 13.39 12.81 35.20
C ILE A 243 14.88 12.98 35.44
N SER A 244 15.70 13.04 34.39
CA SER A 244 17.14 13.22 34.48
C SER A 244 17.51 14.57 35.17
N MET A 245 16.78 15.63 34.84
CA MET A 245 16.97 16.95 35.46
C MET A 245 16.61 16.93 36.95
N LEU A 246 15.50 16.31 37.33
CA LEU A 246 15.10 16.17 38.73
C LEU A 246 16.10 15.34 39.53
N MET A 247 16.58 14.23 38.95
CA MET A 247 17.62 13.40 39.57
C MET A 247 18.93 14.18 39.73
N GLY A 248 19.35 14.92 38.70
CA GLY A 248 20.54 15.77 38.76
C GLY A 248 20.44 16.84 39.84
N MET A 249 19.29 17.50 39.92
CA MET A 249 19.02 18.50 40.96
C MET A 249 19.02 17.89 42.36
N PHE A 250 18.39 16.71 42.53
CA PHE A 250 18.41 15.98 43.80
C PHE A 250 19.84 15.63 44.24
N TYR A 251 20.65 15.05 43.34
CA TYR A 251 22.04 14.72 43.65
C TYR A 251 22.88 15.97 43.89
N PHE A 252 22.64 17.07 43.22
CA PHE A 252 23.33 18.33 43.47
C PHE A 252 23.05 18.87 44.85
N ILE A 253 21.76 18.94 45.26
CA ILE A 253 21.36 19.38 46.60
C ILE A 253 21.91 18.42 47.67
N TYR A 254 21.79 17.12 47.47
CA TYR A 254 22.33 16.11 48.40
C TYR A 254 23.83 16.26 48.57
N LYS A 255 24.59 16.56 47.52
CA LYS A 255 26.03 16.82 47.59
C LYS A 255 26.35 18.06 48.38
N LEU A 256 25.58 19.13 48.28
CA LEU A 256 25.79 20.36 49.04
C LEU A 256 25.56 20.15 50.55
N VAL A 257 24.56 19.36 50.91
CA VAL A 257 24.21 19.09 52.34
C VAL A 257 25.13 18.07 52.95
N HIS A 258 25.57 17.07 52.21
CA HIS A 258 26.37 15.91 52.69
C HIS A 258 27.73 15.87 51.98
N TRP A 259 28.53 16.90 52.06
CA TRP A 259 29.77 17.05 51.28
C TRP A 259 30.76 15.87 51.39
N ASN A 260 30.91 15.25 52.60
CA ASN A 260 31.89 14.23 52.90
C ASN A 260 31.36 12.77 52.77
N SER A 261 30.05 12.56 52.57
CA SER A 261 29.43 11.22 52.58
C SER A 261 29.09 10.68 51.21
N PHE A 262 29.63 11.29 50.15
CA PHE A 262 29.24 10.97 48.78
C PHE A 262 30.18 9.92 48.13
N SER A 263 29.96 8.64 48.41
CA SER A 263 30.54 7.55 47.61
C SER A 263 29.56 7.14 46.54
N LEU A 264 29.72 7.68 45.35
CA LEU A 264 28.96 7.20 44.19
C LEU A 264 29.50 5.83 43.77
N GLY A 265 28.65 4.80 43.87
CA GLY A 265 28.90 3.55 43.17
C GLY A 265 28.88 3.75 41.65
N VAL A 266 29.78 3.13 40.92
CA VAL A 266 29.85 3.19 39.44
C VAL A 266 28.61 2.59 38.80
N ALA A 267 27.94 1.65 39.47
CA ALA A 267 26.79 0.93 38.94
C ALA A 267 25.61 1.82 38.46
N PRO A 268 25.13 2.82 39.26
CA PRO A 268 24.04 3.69 38.76
C PRO A 268 24.43 4.53 37.57
N LEU A 269 25.70 4.94 37.45
CA LEU A 269 26.20 5.71 36.31
C LEU A 269 26.22 4.84 35.04
N VAL A 270 26.70 3.60 35.13
CA VAL A 270 26.76 2.66 34.01
C VAL A 270 25.34 2.29 33.56
N LEU A 271 24.42 1.97 34.46
CA LEU A 271 23.02 1.67 34.13
C LEU A 271 22.33 2.87 33.48
N GLY A 272 22.53 4.08 34.02
CA GLY A 272 21.98 5.30 33.43
C GLY A 272 22.49 5.57 32.02
N LEU A 273 23.81 5.37 31.78
CA LEU A 273 24.43 5.55 30.47
C LEU A 273 23.82 4.57 29.41
N PHE A 274 23.74 3.29 29.76
CA PHE A 274 23.16 2.28 28.84
C PHE A 274 21.68 2.50 28.61
N PHE A 275 20.92 2.88 29.64
CA PHE A 275 19.49 3.17 29.50
C PHE A 275 19.25 4.38 28.57
N LEU A 276 19.91 5.50 28.84
CA LEU A 276 19.77 6.69 28.01
C LEU A 276 20.28 6.46 26.59
N GLY A 277 21.41 5.76 26.43
CA GLY A 277 21.93 5.38 25.12
C GLY A 277 20.93 4.53 24.32
N SER A 278 20.29 3.56 24.97
CA SER A 278 19.27 2.71 24.31
C SER A 278 18.04 3.52 23.88
N VAL A 279 17.55 4.43 24.73
CA VAL A 279 16.42 5.31 24.38
C VAL A 279 16.79 6.25 23.23
N GLN A 280 18.01 6.79 23.21
CA GLN A 280 18.49 7.64 22.12
C GLN A 280 18.59 6.89 20.80
N LEU A 281 19.15 5.66 20.80
CA LEU A 281 19.26 4.84 19.59
C LEU A 281 17.90 4.47 19.03
N LEU A 282 16.91 4.12 19.89
CA LEU A 282 15.55 3.86 19.47
C LEU A 282 14.91 5.11 18.82
N ALA A 283 15.09 6.27 19.45
CA ALA A 283 14.58 7.54 18.93
C ALA A 283 15.19 7.89 17.57
N LEU A 284 16.50 7.72 17.42
CA LEU A 284 17.21 7.93 16.16
C LEU A 284 16.74 6.96 15.07
N GLY A 285 16.45 5.71 15.41
CA GLY A 285 15.88 4.74 14.48
C GLY A 285 14.53 5.19 13.94
N ILE A 286 13.61 5.63 14.81
CA ILE A 286 12.31 6.14 14.39
C ILE A 286 12.44 7.40 13.53
N ILE A 287 13.30 8.36 13.94
CA ILE A 287 13.58 9.55 13.13
C ILE A 287 14.15 9.17 11.76
N GLY A 288 15.04 8.18 11.72
CA GLY A 288 15.63 7.66 10.49
C GLY A 288 14.59 7.17 9.48
N GLU A 289 13.54 6.48 9.93
CA GLU A 289 12.42 6.04 9.07
C GLU A 289 11.68 7.23 8.45
N TYR A 290 11.38 8.27 9.22
CA TYR A 290 10.73 9.48 8.68
C TYR A 290 11.65 10.26 7.73
N VAL A 291 12.94 10.37 8.04
CA VAL A 291 13.92 11.01 7.16
C VAL A 291 14.04 10.21 5.84
N GLY A 292 14.05 8.88 5.89
CA GLY A 292 14.05 8.02 4.72
C GLY A 292 12.81 8.22 3.85
N SER A 293 11.64 8.34 4.46
CA SER A 293 10.39 8.65 3.77
C SER A 293 10.44 10.03 3.09
N ILE A 294 10.86 11.07 3.81
CA ILE A 294 11.04 12.43 3.28
C ILE A 294 12.04 12.43 2.11
N HIS A 295 13.19 11.75 2.25
CA HIS A 295 14.18 11.63 1.21
C HIS A 295 13.58 11.04 -0.08
N THR A 296 12.75 10.00 0.03
CA THR A 296 12.05 9.37 -1.09
C THR A 296 11.10 10.36 -1.78
N LEU A 297 10.32 11.11 -1.00
CA LEU A 297 9.36 12.11 -1.53
C LEU A 297 10.08 13.25 -2.27
N VAL A 298 11.20 13.75 -1.73
CA VAL A 298 11.96 14.85 -2.33
C VAL A 298 12.63 14.48 -3.65
N GLN A 299 12.95 13.20 -3.87
CA GLN A 299 13.61 12.76 -5.11
C GLN A 299 12.76 12.95 -6.37
N LYS A 300 11.45 13.07 -6.28
CA LYS A 300 10.51 13.28 -7.41
C LYS A 300 10.77 12.36 -8.60
N ARG A 301 11.16 11.12 -8.34
CA ARG A 301 11.42 10.13 -9.40
C ARG A 301 10.11 9.72 -10.08
N PRO A 302 10.09 9.51 -11.41
CA PRO A 302 8.91 9.02 -12.11
C PRO A 302 8.50 7.65 -11.54
N LEU A 303 7.19 7.36 -11.53
CA LEU A 303 6.66 6.08 -11.05
C LEU A 303 7.31 4.90 -11.79
N VAL A 304 7.35 4.97 -13.12
CA VAL A 304 8.00 3.97 -13.97
C VAL A 304 8.68 4.67 -15.17
N ILE A 305 9.52 3.90 -15.87
CA ILE A 305 10.03 4.23 -17.21
C ILE A 305 9.53 3.10 -18.10
N GLU A 306 8.72 3.47 -19.10
CA GLU A 306 8.21 2.52 -20.09
C GLU A 306 9.32 2.12 -21.08
N LYS A 307 9.29 0.86 -21.47
CA LYS A 307 10.09 0.34 -22.58
C LYS A 307 9.29 0.32 -23.87
N GLU A 308 8.01 -0.01 -23.77
CA GLU A 308 7.12 -0.21 -24.91
C GLU A 308 5.66 -0.04 -24.46
N ARG A 309 4.80 0.42 -25.38
CA ARG A 309 3.37 0.56 -25.17
C ARG A 309 2.62 0.05 -26.40
N ILE A 310 1.55 -0.72 -26.22
CA ILE A 310 0.75 -1.32 -27.31
C ILE A 310 -0.73 -0.95 -27.13
N ASN A 311 -1.39 -0.60 -28.23
CA ASN A 311 -2.85 -0.29 -28.36
C ASN A 311 -3.37 0.92 -27.56
N PHE A 312 -2.55 1.91 -27.29
CA PHE A 312 -2.99 3.12 -26.57
C PHE A 312 -3.45 4.27 -27.46
#